data_8aff65f3da5efc27c1a4436a792071e3
#
_entry.id   8aff65f3da5efc27c1a4436a792071e3
#
_cell.length_a   1.000
_cell.length_b   1.000
_cell.length_c   1.000
_cell.angle_alpha   90.00
_cell.angle_beta   90.00
_cell.angle_gamma   90.00
#
_symmetry.space_group_name_H-M   'P 1'
#
loop_
_entity.id
_entity.type
_entity.pdbx_description
1 polymer ?
#
loop_
_entity_poly.entity_id
_entity_poly.type
_entity_poly.pdbx_seq_one_letter_code
_entity_poly.pdbx_strand_id
1 'polypeptide(L)'
;KTPLSVISIAAQMLADHTITKSNETYERLGNTINNETKRLRFQVEKVLQMSLFDRNNIAMKMKELDANEVITNVVQALSLKVTQKGGQVDTRLEAVNPFVNADEMHFTNIIFNLMDNAVKYRRDDVPLHLVVSTWNKGDCFCICVEDNGIGIGREDIKRIFDRFYRVHTGNTHNVKGFGLGLAYVKKMVDLHQGTIRVQSELGQGTKFVITLPNNKD
;
A
#
# COMPACT_ATOMS: atom_id res chain seq x y z
N LYS A 1 -21.58 18.64 -4.72
CA LYS A 1 -22.38 17.41 -4.98
C LYS A 1 -21.56 16.24 -4.43
N THR A 2 -22.22 15.34 -3.67
CA THR A 2 -21.56 14.14 -3.13
C THR A 2 -21.35 13.10 -4.24
N PRO A 3 -20.28 12.28 -4.20
CA PRO A 3 -20.05 11.24 -5.21
C PRO A 3 -21.26 10.32 -5.39
N LEU A 4 -21.96 9.99 -4.30
CA LEU A 4 -23.14 9.13 -4.31
C LEU A 4 -24.29 9.74 -5.15
N SER A 5 -24.55 11.05 -5.01
CA SER A 5 -25.57 11.74 -5.79
C SER A 5 -25.26 11.72 -7.30
N VAL A 6 -23.98 11.85 -7.66
CA VAL A 6 -23.58 11.82 -9.08
C VAL A 6 -23.74 10.41 -9.66
N ILE A 7 -23.34 9.36 -8.89
CA ILE A 7 -23.57 7.95 -9.27
C ILE A 7 -25.06 7.67 -9.46
N SER A 8 -25.90 8.10 -8.50
CA SER A 8 -27.35 7.87 -8.54
C SER A 8 -27.99 8.52 -9.78
N ILE A 9 -27.64 9.78 -10.07
CA ILE A 9 -28.15 10.49 -11.26
C ILE A 9 -27.69 9.79 -12.55
N ALA A 10 -26.41 9.42 -12.64
CA ALA A 10 -25.92 8.76 -13.84
C ALA A 10 -26.57 7.38 -14.04
N ALA A 11 -26.80 6.62 -12.95
CA ALA A 11 -27.51 5.35 -12.99
C ALA A 11 -29.00 5.51 -13.40
N GLN A 12 -29.70 6.53 -12.87
CA GLN A 12 -31.07 6.86 -13.28
C GLN A 12 -31.14 7.22 -14.77
N MET A 13 -30.18 8.03 -15.27
CA MET A 13 -30.11 8.36 -16.68
C MET A 13 -29.85 7.13 -17.56
N LEU A 14 -29.10 6.14 -17.08
CA LEU A 14 -28.91 4.86 -17.79
C LEU A 14 -30.18 4.02 -17.81
N ALA A 15 -30.92 4.01 -16.72
CA ALA A 15 -32.18 3.25 -16.58
C ALA A 15 -33.38 3.88 -17.30
N ASP A 16 -33.30 5.16 -17.67
CA ASP A 16 -34.38 5.84 -18.39
C ASP A 16 -34.46 5.37 -19.84
N HIS A 17 -35.49 4.61 -20.15
CA HIS A 17 -35.75 4.06 -21.48
C HIS A 17 -36.53 5.02 -22.41
N THR A 18 -36.95 6.19 -21.91
CA THR A 18 -37.72 7.16 -22.70
C THR A 18 -36.83 7.99 -23.63
N ILE A 19 -35.50 8.00 -23.38
CA ILE A 19 -34.51 8.75 -24.14
C ILE A 19 -33.60 7.80 -24.91
N THR A 20 -33.57 7.91 -26.22
CA THR A 20 -32.57 7.22 -27.06
C THR A 20 -31.18 7.75 -26.81
N LYS A 21 -30.26 6.92 -26.34
CA LYS A 21 -28.88 7.33 -26.01
C LYS A 21 -27.90 6.84 -27.05
N SER A 22 -26.93 7.68 -27.43
CA SER A 22 -25.81 7.26 -28.26
C SER A 22 -24.82 6.38 -27.44
N ASN A 23 -24.02 5.57 -28.14
CA ASN A 23 -22.93 4.79 -27.50
C ASN A 23 -21.99 5.69 -26.69
N GLU A 24 -21.68 6.88 -27.20
CA GLU A 24 -20.87 7.88 -26.50
C GLU A 24 -21.51 8.32 -25.16
N THR A 25 -22.84 8.45 -25.10
CA THR A 25 -23.57 8.78 -23.87
C THR A 25 -23.47 7.63 -22.85
N TYR A 26 -23.61 6.38 -23.29
CA TYR A 26 -23.44 5.20 -22.43
C TYR A 26 -22.03 5.13 -21.85
N GLU A 27 -21.00 5.31 -22.68
CA GLU A 27 -19.61 5.31 -22.23
C GLU A 27 -19.34 6.45 -21.24
N ARG A 28 -19.83 7.66 -21.51
CA ARG A 28 -19.66 8.80 -20.62
C ARG A 28 -20.33 8.58 -19.25
N LEU A 29 -21.54 8.04 -19.21
CA LEU A 29 -22.26 7.75 -17.97
C LEU A 29 -21.57 6.62 -17.19
N GLY A 30 -21.15 5.55 -17.88
CA GLY A 30 -20.39 4.45 -17.30
C GLY A 30 -19.06 4.93 -16.69
N ASN A 31 -18.32 5.77 -17.41
CA ASN A 31 -17.08 6.37 -16.92
C ASN A 31 -17.31 7.29 -15.73
N THR A 32 -18.42 8.04 -15.71
CA THR A 32 -18.80 8.89 -14.56
C THR A 32 -19.05 8.05 -13.33
N ILE A 33 -19.86 6.98 -13.43
CA ILE A 33 -20.13 6.05 -12.32
C ILE A 33 -18.82 5.44 -11.80
N ASN A 34 -17.99 4.93 -12.70
CA ASN A 34 -16.72 4.30 -12.32
C ASN A 34 -15.77 5.27 -11.60
N ASN A 35 -15.66 6.51 -12.08
CA ASN A 35 -14.80 7.53 -11.47
C ASN A 35 -15.31 7.96 -10.10
N GLU A 36 -16.62 8.19 -9.92
CA GLU A 36 -17.18 8.56 -8.63
C GLU A 36 -17.19 7.38 -7.64
N THR A 37 -17.34 6.14 -8.11
CA THR A 37 -17.18 4.94 -7.27
C THR A 37 -15.73 4.82 -6.76
N LYS A 38 -14.73 5.04 -7.62
CA LYS A 38 -13.31 5.09 -7.21
C LYS A 38 -13.07 6.20 -6.17
N ARG A 39 -13.69 7.37 -6.36
CA ARG A 39 -13.60 8.50 -5.43
C ARG A 39 -14.25 8.19 -4.09
N LEU A 40 -15.44 7.57 -4.09
CA LEU A 40 -16.13 7.16 -2.87
C LEU A 40 -15.33 6.13 -2.09
N ARG A 41 -14.84 5.07 -2.75
CA ARG A 41 -13.97 4.08 -2.13
C ARG A 41 -12.76 4.73 -1.47
N PHE A 42 -12.11 5.66 -2.15
CA PHE A 42 -10.98 6.43 -1.63
C PHE A 42 -11.35 7.23 -0.36
N GLN A 43 -12.57 7.85 -0.30
CA GLN A 43 -13.04 8.57 0.89
C GLN A 43 -13.33 7.63 2.06
N VAL A 44 -13.93 6.47 1.78
CA VAL A 44 -14.20 5.44 2.81
C VAL A 44 -12.89 4.90 3.39
N GLU A 45 -11.93 4.56 2.54
CA GLU A 45 -10.59 4.12 2.98
C GLU A 45 -9.92 5.16 3.87
N LYS A 46 -10.05 6.45 3.53
CA LYS A 46 -9.56 7.57 4.35
C LYS A 46 -10.18 7.58 5.74
N VAL A 47 -11.52 7.49 5.82
CA VAL A 47 -12.23 7.51 7.10
C VAL A 47 -11.88 6.30 7.95
N LEU A 48 -11.79 5.12 7.34
CA LEU A 48 -11.38 3.90 8.03
C LEU A 48 -9.95 4.01 8.58
N GLN A 49 -9.00 4.51 7.77
CA GLN A 49 -7.64 4.73 8.22
C GLN A 49 -7.56 5.78 9.34
N MET A 50 -8.33 6.88 9.26
CA MET A 50 -8.43 7.86 10.36
C MET A 50 -8.96 7.21 11.64
N SER A 51 -10.03 6.43 11.55
CA SER A 51 -10.61 5.72 12.69
C SER A 51 -9.62 4.77 13.38
N LEU A 52 -8.72 4.13 12.62
CA LEU A 52 -7.65 3.29 13.18
C LEU A 52 -6.62 4.09 13.98
N PHE A 53 -6.40 5.38 13.65
CA PHE A 53 -5.46 6.23 14.39
C PHE A 53 -6.07 6.83 15.66
N ASP A 54 -7.38 7.10 15.66
CA ASP A 54 -8.07 7.73 16.78
C ASP A 54 -8.37 6.74 17.92
N ARG A 55 -8.43 5.44 17.62
CA ARG A 55 -8.57 4.41 18.63
C ARG A 55 -7.23 4.07 19.25
N ASN A 56 -7.05 4.43 20.53
CA ASN A 56 -5.88 4.03 21.33
C ASN A 56 -5.78 2.50 21.52
N ASN A 57 -6.89 1.76 21.31
CA ASN A 57 -6.94 0.31 21.43
C ASN A 57 -7.45 -0.31 20.10
N ILE A 58 -6.54 -0.60 19.19
CA ILE A 58 -6.83 -1.51 18.08
C ILE A 58 -6.79 -2.93 18.66
N ALA A 59 -7.93 -3.62 18.63
CA ALA A 59 -7.98 -5.02 19.01
C ALA A 59 -7.24 -5.87 17.96
N MET A 60 -6.00 -6.25 18.25
CA MET A 60 -5.19 -7.11 17.41
C MET A 60 -5.61 -8.58 17.61
N LYS A 61 -5.83 -9.29 16.53
CA LYS A 61 -6.09 -10.75 16.54
C LYS A 61 -4.78 -11.48 16.30
N MET A 62 -3.93 -11.46 17.32
CA MET A 62 -2.61 -12.07 17.26
C MET A 62 -2.73 -13.60 17.17
N LYS A 63 -2.06 -14.19 16.20
CA LYS A 63 -1.90 -15.65 16.05
C LYS A 63 -0.53 -15.97 15.45
N GLU A 64 -0.06 -17.19 15.66
CA GLU A 64 1.10 -17.66 14.94
C GLU A 64 0.77 -17.78 13.44
N LEU A 65 1.65 -17.31 12.59
CA LEU A 65 1.54 -17.40 11.14
C LEU A 65 2.91 -17.57 10.49
N ASP A 66 2.93 -18.24 9.36
CA ASP A 66 4.10 -18.27 8.47
C ASP A 66 4.14 -16.97 7.67
N ALA A 67 5.09 -16.10 8.03
CA ALA A 67 5.25 -14.80 7.38
C ALA A 67 5.68 -14.93 5.90
N ASN A 68 6.45 -15.96 5.53
CA ASN A 68 6.85 -16.20 4.16
C ASN A 68 5.65 -16.57 3.28
N GLU A 69 4.70 -17.36 3.80
CA GLU A 69 3.46 -17.68 3.09
C GLU A 69 2.62 -16.43 2.84
N VAL A 70 2.41 -15.60 3.86
CA VAL A 70 1.65 -14.34 3.71
C VAL A 70 2.31 -13.40 2.71
N ILE A 71 3.65 -13.24 2.77
CA ILE A 71 4.41 -12.43 1.83
C ILE A 71 4.25 -12.95 0.40
N THR A 72 4.35 -14.26 0.20
CA THR A 72 4.17 -14.91 -1.11
C THR A 72 2.80 -14.57 -1.70
N ASN A 73 1.74 -14.66 -0.91
CA ASN A 73 0.38 -14.33 -1.34
C ASN A 73 0.24 -12.86 -1.76
N VAL A 74 0.84 -11.93 -1.00
CA VAL A 74 0.82 -10.49 -1.35
C VAL A 74 1.63 -10.22 -2.62
N VAL A 75 2.80 -10.83 -2.76
CA VAL A 75 3.63 -10.71 -3.96
C VAL A 75 2.87 -11.19 -5.20
N GLN A 76 2.22 -12.36 -5.13
CA GLN A 76 1.42 -12.89 -6.23
C GLN A 76 0.28 -11.93 -6.61
N ALA A 77 -0.44 -11.38 -5.63
CA ALA A 77 -1.53 -10.45 -5.86
C ALA A 77 -1.08 -9.14 -6.54
N LEU A 78 0.15 -8.67 -6.27
CA LEU A 78 0.67 -7.42 -6.82
C LEU A 78 1.54 -7.60 -8.06
N SER A 79 2.07 -8.81 -8.33
CA SER A 79 2.97 -9.09 -9.45
C SER A 79 2.37 -8.66 -10.79
N LEU A 80 1.09 -8.97 -11.04
CA LEU A 80 0.40 -8.55 -12.26
C LEU A 80 0.40 -7.02 -12.43
N LYS A 81 0.16 -6.28 -11.34
CA LYS A 81 0.17 -4.81 -11.37
C LYS A 81 1.56 -4.24 -11.65
N VAL A 82 2.62 -4.88 -11.12
CA VAL A 82 4.01 -4.52 -11.37
C VAL A 82 4.37 -4.78 -12.83
N THR A 83 4.07 -5.96 -13.35
CA THR A 83 4.32 -6.36 -14.75
C THR A 83 3.57 -5.46 -15.75
N GLN A 84 2.31 -5.10 -15.48
CA GLN A 84 1.55 -4.14 -16.30
C GLN A 84 2.18 -2.74 -16.35
N LYS A 85 3.05 -2.42 -15.39
CA LYS A 85 3.83 -1.18 -15.35
C LYS A 85 5.25 -1.35 -15.88
N GLY A 86 5.54 -2.47 -16.54
CA GLY A 86 6.85 -2.79 -17.13
C GLY A 86 7.91 -3.14 -16.09
N GLY A 87 7.51 -3.50 -14.87
CA GLY A 87 8.42 -3.86 -13.79
C GLY A 87 8.49 -5.36 -13.52
N GLN A 88 9.37 -5.73 -12.59
CA GLN A 88 9.52 -7.09 -12.07
C GLN A 88 9.57 -7.12 -10.56
N VAL A 89 9.23 -8.27 -9.97
CA VAL A 89 9.34 -8.53 -8.53
C VAL A 89 10.19 -9.77 -8.33
N ASP A 90 11.26 -9.62 -7.55
CA ASP A 90 12.09 -10.72 -7.11
C ASP A 90 11.81 -11.03 -5.64
N THR A 91 11.80 -12.30 -5.28
CA THR A 91 11.63 -12.76 -3.90
C THR A 91 12.82 -13.60 -3.45
N ARG A 92 13.31 -13.33 -2.23
CA ARG A 92 14.40 -14.05 -1.56
C ARG A 92 13.97 -14.33 -0.13
N LEU A 93 13.11 -15.34 0.05
CA LEU A 93 12.52 -15.70 1.35
C LEU A 93 13.42 -16.72 2.07
N GLU A 94 14.51 -16.21 2.65
CA GLU A 94 15.60 -17.02 3.21
C GLU A 94 15.52 -17.15 4.74
N ALA A 95 14.45 -16.68 5.38
CA ALA A 95 14.26 -16.89 6.80
C ALA A 95 14.03 -18.37 7.11
N VAL A 96 14.91 -18.94 7.93
CA VAL A 96 14.86 -20.37 8.37
C VAL A 96 13.68 -20.57 9.32
N ASN A 97 13.42 -19.59 10.22
CA ASN A 97 12.23 -19.55 11.07
C ASN A 97 11.33 -18.40 10.62
N PRO A 98 10.30 -18.66 9.78
CA PRO A 98 9.39 -17.64 9.31
C PRO A 98 8.20 -17.38 10.25
N PHE A 99 8.09 -18.11 11.38
CA PHE A 99 6.93 -18.02 12.27
C PHE A 99 6.99 -16.79 13.17
N VAL A 100 5.93 -15.99 13.10
CA VAL A 100 5.75 -14.78 13.90
C VAL A 100 4.36 -14.78 14.55
N ASN A 101 4.25 -14.17 15.73
CA ASN A 101 2.95 -13.89 16.32
C ASN A 101 2.42 -12.55 15.80
N ALA A 102 1.45 -12.58 14.89
CA ALA A 102 0.95 -11.39 14.21
C ALA A 102 -0.55 -11.45 13.92
N ASP A 103 -1.15 -10.28 13.73
CA ASP A 103 -2.47 -10.15 13.12
C ASP A 103 -2.32 -10.24 11.59
N GLU A 104 -2.84 -11.33 11.02
CA GLU A 104 -2.66 -11.65 9.60
C GLU A 104 -3.17 -10.54 8.67
N MET A 105 -4.31 -9.94 8.99
CA MET A 105 -4.89 -8.86 8.17
C MET A 105 -3.98 -7.62 8.20
N HIS A 106 -3.50 -7.24 9.38
CA HIS A 106 -2.64 -6.08 9.54
C HIS A 106 -1.24 -6.35 8.97
N PHE A 107 -0.71 -7.57 9.14
CA PHE A 107 0.57 -7.97 8.57
C PHE A 107 0.52 -7.96 7.03
N THR A 108 -0.51 -8.56 6.42
CA THR A 108 -0.78 -8.48 4.97
C THR A 108 -0.81 -7.03 4.48
N ASN A 109 -1.53 -6.15 5.20
CA ASN A 109 -1.63 -4.75 4.83
C ASN A 109 -0.31 -3.97 4.96
N ILE A 110 0.57 -4.33 5.90
CA ILE A 110 1.92 -3.77 6.00
C ILE A 110 2.69 -4.02 4.70
N ILE A 111 2.77 -5.29 4.28
CA ILE A 111 3.51 -5.68 3.08
C ILE A 111 2.90 -5.04 1.83
N PHE A 112 1.57 -5.10 1.72
CA PHE A 112 0.85 -4.48 0.61
C PHE A 112 1.14 -2.97 0.49
N ASN A 113 1.11 -2.22 1.60
CA ASN A 113 1.39 -0.77 1.58
C ASN A 113 2.81 -0.45 1.11
N LEU A 114 3.82 -1.21 1.55
CA LEU A 114 5.20 -1.00 1.12
C LEU A 114 5.36 -1.29 -0.37
N MET A 115 4.86 -2.41 -0.86
CA MET A 115 4.92 -2.77 -2.28
C MET A 115 4.09 -1.82 -3.17
N ASP A 116 2.90 -1.40 -2.73
CA ASP A 116 2.07 -0.43 -3.46
C ASP A 116 2.75 0.95 -3.54
N ASN A 117 3.49 1.35 -2.51
CA ASN A 117 4.31 2.55 -2.54
C ASN A 117 5.43 2.43 -3.58
N ALA A 118 6.14 1.31 -3.68
CA ALA A 118 7.14 1.08 -4.71
C ALA A 118 6.56 1.24 -6.13
N VAL A 119 5.36 0.68 -6.38
CA VAL A 119 4.66 0.84 -7.67
C VAL A 119 4.24 2.29 -7.93
N LYS A 120 3.80 3.02 -6.90
CA LYS A 120 3.35 4.41 -7.00
C LYS A 120 4.48 5.39 -7.24
N TYR A 121 5.61 5.16 -6.59
CA TYR A 121 6.77 6.05 -6.60
C TYR A 121 7.92 5.51 -7.48
N ARG A 122 7.57 4.66 -8.46
CA ARG A 122 8.54 4.21 -9.46
C ARG A 122 9.04 5.38 -10.31
N ARG A 123 10.19 5.22 -10.89
CA ARG A 123 10.70 6.10 -11.93
C ARG A 123 10.04 5.77 -13.27
N ASP A 124 9.91 6.77 -14.13
CA ASP A 124 9.35 6.58 -15.47
C ASP A 124 10.44 6.27 -16.52
N ASP A 125 11.71 6.54 -16.20
CA ASP A 125 12.88 6.35 -17.08
C ASP A 125 13.52 4.96 -16.98
N VAL A 126 13.17 4.17 -15.96
CA VAL A 126 13.69 2.80 -15.78
C VAL A 126 12.56 1.86 -15.38
N PRO A 127 12.62 0.57 -15.79
CA PRO A 127 11.69 -0.45 -15.31
C PRO A 127 11.73 -0.57 -13.78
N LEU A 128 10.56 -0.71 -13.16
CA LEU A 128 10.49 -0.96 -11.72
C LEU A 128 11.11 -2.32 -11.40
N HIS A 129 12.08 -2.32 -10.49
CA HIS A 129 12.63 -3.52 -9.88
C HIS A 129 12.31 -3.50 -8.39
N LEU A 130 11.46 -4.42 -7.95
CA LEU A 130 11.03 -4.59 -6.58
C LEU A 130 11.60 -5.90 -6.03
N VAL A 131 12.30 -5.82 -4.90
CA VAL A 131 12.85 -7.00 -4.22
C VAL A 131 12.22 -7.14 -2.85
N VAL A 132 11.67 -8.33 -2.56
CA VAL A 132 11.16 -8.68 -1.24
C VAL A 132 12.03 -9.81 -0.68
N SER A 133 12.65 -9.57 0.47
CA SER A 133 13.51 -10.58 1.10
C SER A 133 13.22 -10.74 2.57
N THR A 134 13.48 -11.96 3.08
CA THR A 134 13.35 -12.28 4.50
C THR A 134 14.58 -13.03 4.99
N TRP A 135 14.94 -12.83 6.27
CA TRP A 135 16.00 -13.54 6.98
C TRP A 135 15.73 -13.50 8.48
N ASN A 136 16.46 -14.30 9.24
CA ASN A 136 16.47 -14.20 10.69
C ASN A 136 17.73 -13.47 11.19
N LYS A 137 17.57 -12.68 12.25
CA LYS A 137 18.65 -12.03 12.96
C LYS A 137 18.48 -12.24 14.45
N GLY A 138 19.20 -13.23 15.01
CA GLY A 138 18.93 -13.71 16.37
C GLY A 138 17.49 -14.21 16.47
N ASP A 139 16.79 -13.83 17.54
CA ASP A 139 15.38 -14.18 17.78
C ASP A 139 14.40 -13.26 17.05
N CYS A 140 14.80 -12.72 15.90
CA CYS A 140 13.95 -11.81 15.13
C CYS A 140 13.81 -12.27 13.67
N PHE A 141 12.59 -12.15 13.16
CA PHE A 141 12.26 -12.25 11.75
C PHE A 141 12.41 -10.88 11.10
N CYS A 142 13.14 -10.80 10.01
CA CYS A 142 13.39 -9.57 9.27
C CYS A 142 12.76 -9.65 7.87
N ILE A 143 12.13 -8.53 7.45
CA ILE A 143 11.56 -8.36 6.12
C ILE A 143 12.20 -7.13 5.50
N CYS A 144 12.63 -7.24 4.25
CA CYS A 144 13.04 -6.11 3.45
C CYS A 144 12.16 -5.98 2.21
N VAL A 145 11.70 -4.77 1.95
CA VAL A 145 11.07 -4.36 0.69
C VAL A 145 11.92 -3.26 0.10
N GLU A 146 12.52 -3.51 -1.06
CA GLU A 146 13.47 -2.63 -1.72
C GLU A 146 13.03 -2.35 -3.15
N ASP A 147 13.05 -1.08 -3.57
CA ASP A 147 12.70 -0.62 -4.90
C ASP A 147 13.77 0.30 -5.49
N ASN A 148 13.80 0.39 -6.82
CA ASN A 148 14.64 1.32 -7.58
C ASN A 148 13.89 2.59 -8.01
N GLY A 149 12.90 3.02 -7.22
CA GLY A 149 12.04 4.17 -7.50
C GLY A 149 12.74 5.53 -7.38
N ILE A 150 11.94 6.59 -7.24
CA ILE A 150 12.42 7.97 -7.14
C ILE A 150 13.25 8.25 -5.89
N GLY A 151 13.17 7.40 -4.87
CA GLY A 151 13.83 7.60 -3.58
C GLY A 151 13.20 8.73 -2.75
N ILE A 152 13.81 8.97 -1.58
CA ILE A 152 13.34 9.93 -0.56
C ILE A 152 14.50 10.81 -0.14
N GLY A 153 14.30 12.12 -0.11
CA GLY A 153 15.30 13.09 0.36
C GLY A 153 15.59 12.93 1.86
N ARG A 154 16.82 13.27 2.26
CA ARG A 154 17.27 13.14 3.66
C ARG A 154 16.41 13.93 4.66
N GLU A 155 15.91 15.10 4.23
CA GLU A 155 15.02 15.94 5.02
C GLU A 155 13.65 15.28 5.26
N ASP A 156 13.16 14.50 4.28
CA ASP A 156 11.85 13.87 4.33
C ASP A 156 11.85 12.56 5.13
N ILE A 157 12.97 11.82 5.16
CA ILE A 157 13.09 10.50 5.81
C ILE A 157 12.56 10.50 7.24
N LYS A 158 12.78 11.58 7.99
CA LYS A 158 12.32 11.71 9.38
C LYS A 158 10.81 11.87 9.52
N ARG A 159 10.13 12.29 8.43
CA ARG A 159 8.73 12.67 8.42
C ARG A 159 7.83 11.72 7.64
N ILE A 160 8.39 10.79 6.86
CA ILE A 160 7.58 9.90 6.00
C ILE A 160 6.58 9.03 6.79
N PHE A 161 6.79 8.85 8.09
CA PHE A 161 5.89 8.14 9.00
C PHE A 161 4.88 9.07 9.68
N ASP A 162 4.99 10.40 9.49
CA ASP A 162 4.02 11.36 10.00
C ASP A 162 2.69 11.23 9.25
N ARG A 163 1.59 11.41 9.97
CA ARG A 163 0.24 11.39 9.37
C ARG A 163 0.09 12.53 8.38
N PHE A 164 -0.50 12.25 7.22
CA PHE A 164 -0.76 13.19 6.13
C PHE A 164 0.51 13.80 5.49
N TYR A 165 1.69 13.36 5.93
CA TYR A 165 2.91 13.83 5.31
C TYR A 165 3.09 13.25 3.91
N ARG A 166 3.50 14.10 2.99
CA ARG A 166 3.85 13.73 1.61
C ARG A 166 5.05 14.55 1.17
N VAL A 167 5.99 13.88 0.54
CA VAL A 167 7.13 14.54 -0.10
C VAL A 167 6.59 15.41 -1.25
N HIS A 168 6.95 16.69 -1.25
CA HIS A 168 6.58 17.62 -2.32
C HIS A 168 7.56 17.46 -3.48
N THR A 169 7.29 16.54 -4.38
CA THR A 169 8.05 16.42 -5.64
C THR A 169 7.30 17.24 -6.69
N GLY A 170 7.88 18.37 -7.11
CA GLY A 170 7.26 19.46 -7.88
C GLY A 170 6.39 19.08 -9.09
N ASN A 171 6.55 17.90 -9.69
CA ASN A 171 5.78 17.42 -10.85
C ASN A 171 4.90 16.19 -10.60
N THR A 172 4.86 15.63 -9.39
CA THR A 172 4.07 14.42 -9.10
C THR A 172 2.70 14.71 -8.47
N HIS A 173 1.99 15.73 -8.97
CA HIS A 173 0.58 15.97 -8.61
C HIS A 173 -0.36 14.76 -8.88
N ASN A 174 0.11 13.75 -9.61
CA ASN A 174 -0.69 12.58 -10.03
C ASN A 174 -0.62 11.36 -9.10
N VAL A 175 0.24 11.34 -8.08
CA VAL A 175 0.28 10.20 -7.15
C VAL A 175 -0.88 10.30 -6.17
N LYS A 176 -1.93 9.47 -6.37
CA LYS A 176 -3.09 9.41 -5.46
C LYS A 176 -2.69 8.80 -4.12
N GLY A 177 -2.91 9.52 -3.02
CA GLY A 177 -2.67 9.01 -1.66
C GLY A 177 -2.85 10.11 -0.61
N PHE A 178 -3.17 9.72 0.65
CA PHE A 178 -3.41 10.68 1.75
C PHE A 178 -2.22 10.90 2.67
N GLY A 179 -1.07 10.23 2.43
CA GLY A 179 0.04 10.25 3.38
C GLY A 179 -0.25 9.48 4.67
N LEU A 180 -1.11 8.45 4.61
CA LEU A 180 -1.48 7.63 5.76
C LEU A 180 -0.86 6.22 5.71
N GLY A 181 -0.43 5.75 4.54
CA GLY A 181 0.06 4.38 4.35
C GLY A 181 1.28 4.05 5.21
N LEU A 182 2.32 4.87 5.18
CA LEU A 182 3.54 4.64 5.99
C LEU A 182 3.30 4.88 7.48
N ALA A 183 2.46 5.86 7.85
CA ALA A 183 2.04 6.06 9.23
C ALA A 183 1.28 4.83 9.77
N TYR A 184 0.41 4.22 8.95
CA TYR A 184 -0.25 2.96 9.28
C TYR A 184 0.77 1.82 9.44
N VAL A 185 1.70 1.67 8.50
CA VAL A 185 2.76 0.65 8.58
C VAL A 185 3.52 0.79 9.90
N LYS A 186 3.99 1.99 10.23
CA LYS A 186 4.71 2.26 11.49
C LYS A 186 3.89 1.86 12.70
N LYS A 187 2.63 2.30 12.78
CA LYS A 187 1.74 1.97 13.92
C LYS A 187 1.50 0.47 14.04
N MET A 188 1.25 -0.23 12.92
CA MET A 188 1.02 -1.68 12.96
C MET A 188 2.29 -2.44 13.34
N VAL A 189 3.46 -2.06 12.81
CA VAL A 189 4.74 -2.65 13.21
C VAL A 189 4.99 -2.48 14.71
N ASP A 190 4.71 -1.29 15.26
CA ASP A 190 4.85 -1.03 16.70
C ASP A 190 3.91 -1.89 17.54
N LEU A 191 2.64 -2.09 17.08
CA LEU A 191 1.68 -2.97 17.75
C LEU A 191 2.08 -4.44 17.70
N HIS A 192 2.85 -4.85 16.69
CA HIS A 192 3.49 -6.18 16.61
C HIS A 192 4.83 -6.24 17.37
N GLN A 193 5.14 -5.24 18.21
CA GLN A 193 6.39 -5.15 18.97
C GLN A 193 7.65 -5.12 18.10
N GLY A 194 7.49 -4.72 16.84
CA GLY A 194 8.56 -4.65 15.86
C GLY A 194 9.18 -3.28 15.71
N THR A 195 10.12 -3.19 14.80
CA THR A 195 10.73 -1.93 14.36
C THR A 195 10.74 -1.83 12.85
N ILE A 196 10.63 -0.60 12.32
CA ILE A 196 10.80 -0.32 10.90
C ILE A 196 11.90 0.71 10.70
N ARG A 197 12.78 0.46 9.75
CA ARG A 197 13.85 1.36 9.32
C ARG A 197 13.73 1.61 7.82
N VAL A 198 14.22 2.77 7.40
CA VAL A 198 14.26 3.17 5.99
C VAL A 198 15.66 3.61 5.62
N GLN A 199 16.10 3.21 4.44
CA GLN A 199 17.29 3.71 3.77
C GLN A 199 16.85 4.13 2.37
N SER A 200 17.15 5.37 1.99
CA SER A 200 16.74 5.88 0.69
C SER A 200 17.63 7.03 0.26
N GLU A 201 17.82 7.15 -1.04
CA GLU A 201 18.52 8.25 -1.69
C GLU A 201 17.75 8.66 -2.95
N LEU A 202 17.63 9.95 -3.19
CA LEU A 202 16.94 10.47 -4.38
C LEU A 202 17.54 9.89 -5.67
N GLY A 203 16.68 9.35 -6.53
CA GLY A 203 17.06 8.73 -7.80
C GLY A 203 17.60 7.30 -7.69
N GLN A 204 17.82 6.75 -6.48
CA GLN A 204 18.35 5.40 -6.27
C GLN A 204 17.30 4.39 -5.80
N GLY A 205 16.20 4.89 -5.21
CA GLY A 205 15.14 4.06 -4.69
C GLY A 205 15.05 4.04 -3.16
N THR A 206 14.27 3.10 -2.64
CA THR A 206 13.98 3.02 -1.21
C THR A 206 14.03 1.58 -0.72
N LYS A 207 14.59 1.41 0.48
CA LYS A 207 14.69 0.15 1.20
C LYS A 207 14.03 0.29 2.57
N PHE A 208 12.95 -0.42 2.79
CA PHE A 208 12.32 -0.56 4.10
C PHE A 208 12.72 -1.89 4.73
N VAL A 209 13.14 -1.86 5.98
CA VAL A 209 13.47 -3.07 6.75
C VAL A 209 12.58 -3.09 7.99
N ILE A 210 11.78 -4.14 8.13
CA ILE A 210 10.96 -4.43 9.30
C ILE A 210 11.61 -5.58 10.07
N THR A 211 11.65 -5.46 11.38
CA THR A 211 12.11 -6.51 12.29
C THR A 211 10.99 -6.81 13.27
N LEU A 212 10.56 -8.06 13.33
CA LEU A 212 9.56 -8.57 14.27
C LEU A 212 10.19 -9.60 15.19
N PRO A 213 9.77 -9.74 16.46
CA PRO A 213 10.20 -10.86 17.28
C PRO A 213 9.67 -12.17 16.66
N ASN A 214 10.52 -13.19 16.59
CA ASN A 214 10.05 -14.55 16.30
C ASN A 214 9.20 -15.06 17.47
N ASN A 215 8.32 -16.02 17.18
CA ASN A 215 7.71 -16.81 18.23
C ASN A 215 8.84 -17.52 19.00
N LYS A 216 8.85 -17.39 20.33
CA LYS A 216 9.69 -18.26 21.17
C LYS A 216 8.93 -19.57 21.31
N ASP A 217 9.55 -20.66 20.84
CA ASP A 217 9.14 -22.03 21.19
C ASP A 217 9.02 -22.19 22.72
#